data_bcf058c810663e3e2005c44d5f9b7613
#
_entry.id   bcf058c810663e3e2005c44d5f9b7613
#
_cell.length_a   1.000
_cell.length_b   1.000
_cell.length_c   1.000
_cell.angle_alpha   90.00
_cell.angle_beta   90.00
_cell.angle_gamma   90.00
#
_symmetry.space_group_name_H-M   'P 1'
#
loop_
_entity.id
_entity.type
_entity.pdbx_description
1 polymer ?
#
loop_
_entity_poly.entity_id
_entity_poly.type
_entity_poly.pdbx_seq_one_letter_code
_entity_poly.pdbx_strand_id
1 'polypeptide(L)'
;ARQVSLTITETEQQAKIMLADNGKGISAADLPHIFERMYQCDHSRSARGNGLGLSIAKELVRIHNGNITADSVPGDGTTFTVTIPKAL
;
A
#
# COMPACT_ATOMS: atom_id res chain seq x y z
N ALA A 1 6.39 -0.96 20.08
CA ALA A 1 7.00 -1.63 18.95
C ALA A 1 6.03 -1.69 17.78
N ARG A 2 6.56 -1.62 16.59
CA ARG A 2 5.76 -1.64 15.40
C ARG A 2 5.45 -3.07 15.00
N GLN A 3 4.22 -3.31 14.65
CA GLN A 3 3.77 -4.63 14.23
C GLN A 3 3.22 -4.57 12.83
N VAL A 4 3.48 -5.62 12.08
CA VAL A 4 3.00 -5.75 10.71
C VAL A 4 2.30 -7.09 10.61
N SER A 5 1.10 -7.08 10.05
CA SER A 5 0.38 -8.33 9.83
C SER A 5 0.01 -8.44 8.36
N LEU A 6 0.08 -9.66 7.86
CA LEU A 6 -0.23 -9.97 6.47
C LEU A 6 -1.34 -11.00 6.45
N THR A 7 -2.40 -10.67 5.72
CA THR A 7 -3.55 -11.56 5.59
C THR A 7 -3.80 -11.80 4.11
N ILE A 8 -3.95 -13.07 3.74
CA ILE A 8 -4.24 -13.43 2.36
C ILE A 8 -5.52 -14.24 2.34
N THR A 9 -6.47 -13.79 1.54
CA THR A 9 -7.72 -14.51 1.33
C THR A 9 -7.92 -14.69 -0.16
N GLU A 10 -8.64 -15.72 -0.54
CA GLU A 10 -8.93 -15.93 -1.96
C GLU A 10 -10.34 -16.46 -2.14
N THR A 11 -10.88 -16.08 -3.30
CA THR A 11 -12.11 -16.64 -3.80
C THR A 11 -11.80 -17.35 -5.10
N GLU A 12 -12.81 -17.86 -5.77
CA GLU A 12 -12.59 -18.46 -7.09
C GLU A 12 -12.15 -17.46 -8.12
N GLN A 13 -12.44 -16.18 -7.88
CA GLN A 13 -12.24 -15.16 -8.89
C GLN A 13 -11.07 -14.25 -8.62
N GLN A 14 -10.65 -14.13 -7.37
CA GLN A 14 -9.59 -13.17 -7.06
C GLN A 14 -8.85 -13.56 -5.78
N ALA A 15 -7.67 -13.02 -5.66
CA ALA A 15 -6.88 -13.08 -4.44
C ALA A 15 -6.84 -11.70 -3.82
N LYS A 16 -6.91 -11.64 -2.51
CA LYS A 16 -6.86 -10.38 -1.79
C LYS A 16 -5.76 -10.46 -0.74
N ILE A 17 -4.88 -9.50 -0.76
CA ILE A 17 -3.75 -9.43 0.16
C ILE A 17 -3.89 -8.14 0.95
N MET A 18 -3.91 -8.27 2.27
CA MET A 18 -3.98 -7.11 3.15
C MET A 18 -2.74 -7.06 4.00
N LEU A 19 -2.06 -5.93 3.97
CA LEU A 19 -0.87 -5.70 4.78
C LEU A 19 -1.17 -4.53 5.70
N ALA A 20 -1.19 -4.80 6.99
CA ALA A 20 -1.52 -3.79 7.98
C ALA A 20 -0.36 -3.57 8.92
N ASP A 21 -0.15 -2.33 9.32
CA ASP A 21 0.83 -2.05 10.36
C ASP A 21 0.21 -1.10 11.37
N ASN A 22 0.84 -1.02 12.53
CA ASN A 22 0.40 -0.12 13.59
C ASN A 22 1.36 1.06 13.76
N GLY A 23 1.98 1.48 12.68
CA GLY A 23 2.90 2.61 12.70
C GLY A 23 2.17 3.94 12.85
N LYS A 24 2.83 5.01 12.46
CA LYS A 24 2.27 6.34 12.67
C LYS A 24 1.19 6.72 11.67
N GLY A 25 0.99 5.92 10.65
CA GLY A 25 -0.04 6.21 9.67
C GLY A 25 0.39 7.24 8.65
N ILE A 26 -0.53 7.61 7.80
CA ILE A 26 -0.32 8.55 6.71
C ILE A 26 -1.38 9.64 6.83
N SER A 27 -0.97 10.89 6.71
CA SER A 27 -1.92 11.98 6.84
C SER A 27 -2.91 11.97 5.67
N ALA A 28 -4.08 12.56 5.89
CA ALA A 28 -5.08 12.67 4.85
C ALA A 28 -4.57 13.46 3.65
N ALA A 29 -3.68 14.41 3.87
CA ALA A 29 -3.11 15.19 2.79
C ALA A 29 -2.19 14.36 1.91
N ASP A 30 -1.47 13.41 2.51
CA ASP A 30 -0.52 12.59 1.76
C ASP A 30 -1.17 11.36 1.12
N LEU A 31 -2.22 10.85 1.74
CA LEU A 31 -2.77 9.55 1.35
C LEU A 31 -3.12 9.43 -0.13
N PRO A 32 -3.76 10.44 -0.75
CA PRO A 32 -4.07 10.31 -2.18
C PRO A 32 -2.86 10.34 -3.10
N HIS A 33 -1.68 10.66 -2.57
CA HIS A 33 -0.49 10.82 -3.39
C HIS A 33 0.55 9.75 -3.19
N ILE A 34 0.32 8.80 -2.28
CA ILE A 34 1.40 7.89 -1.88
C ILE A 34 1.84 6.95 -3.00
N PHE A 35 1.02 6.78 -4.02
CA PHE A 35 1.40 5.94 -5.15
C PHE A 35 2.00 6.73 -6.30
N GLU A 36 2.11 8.04 -6.15
CA GLU A 36 2.72 8.86 -7.19
C GLU A 36 4.22 8.65 -7.18
N ARG A 37 4.78 8.67 -8.36
CA ARG A 37 6.21 8.47 -8.52
C ARG A 37 6.97 9.58 -7.81
N MET A 38 7.96 9.19 -7.03
CA MET A 38 8.83 10.12 -6.31
C MET A 38 8.15 10.91 -5.20
N TYR A 39 6.91 10.59 -4.87
CA TYR A 39 6.25 11.28 -3.78
C TYR A 39 6.77 10.78 -2.45
N GLN A 40 7.01 11.68 -1.54
CA GLN A 40 7.43 11.34 -0.18
C GLN A 40 6.57 12.08 0.81
N CYS A 41 6.04 11.34 1.79
CA CYS A 41 5.13 11.88 2.78
C CYS A 41 5.86 12.73 3.81
N ASP A 42 7.14 12.45 4.01
CA ASP A 42 7.90 13.11 5.07
C ASP A 42 9.23 13.52 4.46
N HIS A 43 9.49 14.80 4.45
CA HIS A 43 10.69 15.32 3.81
C HIS A 43 11.96 14.80 4.44
N SER A 44 11.89 14.35 5.68
CA SER A 44 13.07 13.81 6.32
C SER A 44 13.30 12.34 6.00
N ARG A 45 12.42 11.73 5.22
CA ARG A 45 12.51 10.32 4.93
C ARG A 45 13.33 9.99 3.71
N SER A 46 13.97 10.94 3.14
CA SER A 46 14.64 10.71 1.86
C SER A 46 15.65 9.57 1.90
N ALA A 47 16.22 9.32 3.07
CA ALA A 47 17.22 8.27 3.17
C ALA A 47 16.62 6.88 3.00
N ARG A 48 15.35 6.73 3.24
CA ARG A 48 14.78 5.42 3.30
C ARG A 48 14.23 4.94 1.99
N GLY A 49 13.62 5.75 1.29
CA GLY A 49 13.07 5.36 0.02
C GLY A 49 13.19 6.52 -0.92
N ASN A 50 13.15 6.23 -2.17
CA ASN A 50 13.29 7.25 -3.19
C ASN A 50 11.94 7.60 -3.80
N GLY A 51 10.85 7.19 -3.17
CA GLY A 51 9.51 7.48 -3.66
C GLY A 51 9.08 6.61 -4.81
N LEU A 52 9.83 5.55 -5.11
CA LEU A 52 9.48 4.67 -6.22
C LEU A 52 8.80 3.39 -5.82
N GLY A 53 8.98 2.94 -4.56
CA GLY A 53 8.50 1.64 -4.15
C GLY A 53 7.01 1.43 -4.34
N LEU A 54 6.21 2.36 -3.85
CA LEU A 54 4.76 2.22 -3.96
C LEU A 54 4.26 2.45 -5.36
N SER A 55 4.90 3.33 -6.13
CA SER A 55 4.47 3.54 -7.51
C SER A 55 4.78 2.31 -8.36
N ILE A 56 5.89 1.65 -8.10
CA ILE A 56 6.22 0.40 -8.79
C ILE A 56 5.23 -0.69 -8.40
N ALA A 57 4.90 -0.77 -7.12
CA ALA A 57 3.94 -1.77 -6.66
C ALA A 57 2.58 -1.56 -7.33
N LYS A 58 2.13 -0.32 -7.43
CA LYS A 58 0.87 -0.04 -8.09
C LYS A 58 0.91 -0.42 -9.56
N GLU A 59 2.02 -0.15 -10.22
CA GLU A 59 2.15 -0.49 -11.63
C GLU A 59 2.14 -2.00 -11.84
N LEU A 60 2.83 -2.75 -10.98
CA LEU A 60 2.83 -4.20 -11.08
C LEU A 60 1.43 -4.78 -10.87
N VAL A 61 0.70 -4.24 -9.90
CA VAL A 61 -0.66 -4.69 -9.66
C VAL A 61 -1.55 -4.36 -10.85
N ARG A 62 -1.36 -3.18 -11.43
CA ARG A 62 -2.17 -2.74 -12.56
C ARG A 62 -1.98 -3.64 -13.78
N ILE A 63 -0.74 -4.05 -14.07
CA ILE A 63 -0.52 -4.88 -15.25
C ILE A 63 -1.07 -6.29 -15.07
N HIS A 64 -1.37 -6.68 -13.83
CA HIS A 64 -2.05 -7.94 -13.56
C HIS A 64 -3.55 -7.77 -13.44
N ASN A 65 -4.07 -6.62 -13.86
CA ASN A 65 -5.48 -6.28 -13.80
C ASN A 65 -6.00 -6.19 -12.37
N GLY A 66 -5.12 -5.91 -11.44
CA GLY A 66 -5.48 -5.81 -10.05
C GLY A 66 -5.68 -4.37 -9.60
N ASN A 67 -5.88 -4.22 -8.32
CA ASN A 67 -6.08 -2.92 -7.70
C ASN A 67 -5.35 -2.89 -6.38
N ILE A 68 -4.81 -1.73 -6.02
CA ILE A 68 -4.18 -1.53 -4.73
C ILE A 68 -4.75 -0.26 -4.12
N THR A 69 -5.12 -0.36 -2.86
CA THR A 69 -5.64 0.79 -2.11
C THR A 69 -4.93 0.86 -0.77
N ALA A 70 -5.03 2.01 -0.16
CA ALA A 70 -4.44 2.24 1.15
C ALA A 70 -5.44 2.97 2.02
N ASP A 71 -5.58 2.50 3.25
CA ASP A 71 -6.35 3.17 4.28
C ASP A 71 -5.42 3.47 5.43
N SER A 72 -5.52 4.65 5.99
CA SER A 72 -4.64 5.02 7.06
C SER A 72 -5.32 6.03 7.98
N VAL A 73 -5.02 5.89 9.27
CA VAL A 73 -5.44 6.85 10.28
C VAL A 73 -4.19 7.31 10.98
N PRO A 74 -3.88 8.61 10.94
CA PRO A 74 -2.67 9.12 11.60
C PRO A 74 -2.66 8.69 13.07
N GLY A 75 -1.55 8.12 13.49
CA GLY A 75 -1.40 7.63 14.85
C GLY A 75 -1.83 6.19 15.05
N ASP A 76 -2.57 5.60 14.11
CA ASP A 76 -3.08 4.24 14.28
C ASP A 76 -2.51 3.23 13.32
N GLY A 77 -1.93 3.69 12.21
CA GLY A 77 -1.31 2.77 11.27
C GLY A 77 -1.91 2.84 9.89
N THR A 78 -1.49 1.92 9.06
CA THR A 78 -1.85 1.90 7.64
C THR A 78 -2.18 0.48 7.20
N THR A 79 -3.18 0.34 6.35
CA THR A 79 -3.52 -0.93 5.74
C THR A 79 -3.50 -0.79 4.23
N PHE A 80 -2.69 -1.61 3.57
CA PHE A 80 -2.68 -1.71 2.12
C PHE A 80 -3.48 -2.93 1.71
N THR A 81 -4.33 -2.77 0.71
CA THR A 81 -5.13 -3.87 0.21
C THR A 81 -4.87 -4.03 -1.27
N VAL A 82 -4.46 -5.23 -1.67
CA VAL A 82 -4.22 -5.57 -3.06
C VAL A 82 -5.20 -6.65 -3.46
N THR A 83 -5.91 -6.44 -4.57
CA THR A 83 -6.78 -7.46 -5.14
C THR A 83 -6.29 -7.77 -6.52
N ILE A 84 -6.18 -9.06 -6.84
CA ILE A 84 -5.69 -9.50 -8.14
C ILE A 84 -6.66 -10.56 -8.65
N PRO A 85 -7.23 -10.37 -9.85
CA PRO A 85 -8.10 -11.38 -10.41
C PRO A 85 -7.30 -12.63 -10.77
N LYS A 86 -7.89 -13.77 -10.55
CA LYS A 86 -7.23 -15.02 -10.91
C LYS A 86 -7.38 -15.26 -12.39
N ALA A 87 -6.36 -15.81 -12.97
CA ALA A 87 -6.43 -16.20 -14.38
C ALA A 87 -7.39 -17.35 -14.56
N LEU A 88 -8.07 -17.36 -15.66
CA LEU A 88 -8.99 -18.45 -15.99
C LEU A 88 -8.34 -19.48 -16.86
#